data_efa2851ab347d1d5ca121c0037ebad55
#
_entry.id   efa2851ab347d1d5ca121c0037ebad55
#
_cell.length_a   1.000
_cell.length_b   1.000
_cell.length_c   1.000
_cell.angle_alpha   90.00
_cell.angle_beta   90.00
_cell.angle_gamma   90.00
#
_symmetry.space_group_name_H-M   'P 1'
#
loop_
_entity.id
_entity.type
_entity.pdbx_description
1 polymer ?
#
loop_
_entity_poly.entity_id
_entity_poly.type
_entity_poly.pdbx_seq_one_letter_code
_entity_poly.pdbx_strand_id
1 'polypeptide(L)'
;MDWKKRAGAYLVRKKIRTGILFFIMMLITAAVLAVLSMQESTGKVQTKLLELSNSGFQIESLLQDGNIEQKKLSQVGQVDGVKEAQYEFDGIGQLEDAKAVEREQAVQLDQGNMGELVAYHGVTSSDQELNFASGALNLKEGRALTKDDSGKVLVHEELAKENNWTVGSKIKLKNFQNGDATANSKEVTVEIVGIFNGKLSEQSTGLTSDL
;
A
#
# COMPACT_ATOMS: atom_id res chain seq x y z
N MET A 1 -52.41 18.79 -40.19
CA MET A 1 -51.78 19.36 -38.99
C MET A 1 -50.72 18.37 -38.52
N ASP A 2 -49.46 18.78 -38.53
CA ASP A 2 -48.30 17.90 -38.38
C ASP A 2 -48.23 17.32 -36.97
N TRP A 3 -48.11 16.01 -36.81
CA TRP A 3 -48.08 15.31 -35.55
C TRP A 3 -46.96 15.82 -34.61
N LYS A 4 -45.81 16.26 -35.19
CA LYS A 4 -44.70 16.87 -34.46
C LYS A 4 -45.09 18.17 -33.77
N LYS A 5 -45.90 19.03 -34.40
CA LYS A 5 -46.43 20.26 -33.81
C LYS A 5 -47.37 20.00 -32.65
N ARG A 6 -48.18 18.92 -32.75
CA ARG A 6 -49.10 18.52 -31.67
C ARG A 6 -48.32 17.98 -30.46
N ALA A 7 -47.28 17.16 -30.68
CA ALA A 7 -46.42 16.64 -29.60
C ALA A 7 -45.70 17.78 -28.88
N GLY A 8 -45.13 18.73 -29.61
CA GLY A 8 -44.45 19.91 -29.03
C GLY A 8 -45.39 20.79 -28.21
N ALA A 9 -46.62 21.05 -28.71
CA ALA A 9 -47.61 21.83 -27.99
C ALA A 9 -48.08 21.14 -26.69
N TYR A 10 -48.12 19.79 -26.65
CA TYR A 10 -48.47 19.03 -25.46
C TYR A 10 -47.39 19.13 -24.39
N LEU A 11 -46.11 19.03 -24.78
CA LEU A 11 -44.94 19.17 -23.90
C LEU A 11 -44.89 20.55 -23.23
N VAL A 12 -45.19 21.60 -23.99
CA VAL A 12 -45.17 22.99 -23.49
C VAL A 12 -46.36 23.30 -22.57
N ARG A 13 -47.51 22.68 -22.80
CA ARG A 13 -48.71 22.92 -21.98
C ARG A 13 -48.65 22.24 -20.62
N LYS A 14 -47.93 21.13 -20.48
CA LYS A 14 -47.81 20.39 -19.21
C LYS A 14 -46.36 20.36 -18.69
N LYS A 15 -45.76 21.53 -18.57
CA LYS A 15 -44.33 21.73 -18.20
C LYS A 15 -43.89 20.95 -16.95
N ILE A 16 -44.72 20.94 -15.89
CA ILE A 16 -44.40 20.26 -14.64
C ILE A 16 -44.33 18.76 -14.85
N ARG A 17 -45.32 18.16 -15.54
CA ARG A 17 -45.35 16.72 -15.81
C ARG A 17 -44.19 16.28 -16.70
N THR A 18 -43.84 17.08 -17.70
CA THR A 18 -42.74 16.84 -18.59
C THR A 18 -41.37 16.98 -17.84
N GLY A 19 -41.26 17.97 -16.94
CA GLY A 19 -40.12 18.17 -16.08
C GLY A 19 -39.89 16.98 -15.14
N ILE A 20 -40.95 16.47 -14.51
CA ILE A 20 -40.84 15.29 -13.64
C ILE A 20 -40.39 14.06 -14.44
N LEU A 21 -40.95 13.80 -15.61
CA LEU A 21 -40.55 12.69 -16.47
C LEU A 21 -39.08 12.82 -16.91
N PHE A 22 -38.66 14.02 -17.27
CA PHE A 22 -37.27 14.28 -17.65
C PHE A 22 -36.30 14.01 -16.46
N PHE A 23 -36.70 14.48 -15.25
CA PHE A 23 -35.92 14.27 -14.05
C PHE A 23 -35.79 12.78 -13.68
N ILE A 24 -36.88 12.01 -13.78
CA ILE A 24 -36.89 10.56 -13.57
C ILE A 24 -35.94 9.87 -14.60
N MET A 25 -36.05 10.20 -15.87
CA MET A 25 -35.17 9.66 -16.92
C MET A 25 -33.72 9.98 -16.65
N MET A 26 -33.38 11.19 -16.19
CA MET A 26 -32.05 11.61 -15.83
C MET A 26 -31.52 10.80 -14.66
N LEU A 27 -32.33 10.56 -13.61
CA LEU A 27 -31.92 9.73 -12.46
C LEU A 27 -31.67 8.28 -12.87
N ILE A 28 -32.52 7.69 -13.70
CA ILE A 28 -32.33 6.33 -14.19
C ILE A 28 -31.04 6.24 -15.01
N THR A 29 -30.81 7.19 -15.90
CA THR A 29 -29.57 7.20 -16.70
C THR A 29 -28.32 7.35 -15.84
N ALA A 30 -28.36 8.23 -14.83
CA ALA A 30 -27.26 8.39 -13.89
C ALA A 30 -27.00 7.10 -13.08
N ALA A 31 -28.06 6.42 -12.63
CA ALA A 31 -27.95 5.16 -11.92
C ALA A 31 -27.34 4.05 -12.79
N VAL A 32 -27.76 3.95 -14.05
CA VAL A 32 -27.19 2.97 -15.00
C VAL A 32 -25.70 3.25 -15.25
N LEU A 33 -25.33 4.51 -15.46
CA LEU A 33 -23.91 4.89 -15.65
C LEU A 33 -23.06 4.59 -14.41
N ALA A 34 -23.61 4.82 -13.21
CA ALA A 34 -22.92 4.49 -11.96
C ALA A 34 -22.67 2.98 -11.84
N VAL A 35 -23.66 2.14 -12.15
CA VAL A 35 -23.53 0.68 -12.14
C VAL A 35 -22.50 0.19 -13.16
N LEU A 36 -22.53 0.73 -14.38
CA LEU A 36 -21.55 0.36 -15.42
C LEU A 36 -20.12 0.75 -15.03
N SER A 37 -19.94 1.94 -14.46
CA SER A 37 -18.63 2.39 -13.94
C SER A 37 -18.11 1.48 -12.82
N MET A 38 -18.99 1.04 -11.92
CA MET A 38 -18.64 0.13 -10.84
C MET A 38 -18.27 -1.26 -11.35
N GLN A 39 -18.95 -1.77 -12.37
CA GLN A 39 -18.64 -3.05 -13.02
C GLN A 39 -17.25 -3.02 -13.70
N GLU A 40 -16.90 -1.94 -14.38
CA GLU A 40 -15.60 -1.81 -15.04
C GLU A 40 -14.45 -1.77 -14.02
N SER A 41 -14.63 -1.03 -12.91
CA SER A 41 -13.64 -0.99 -11.81
C SER A 41 -13.47 -2.35 -11.15
N THR A 42 -14.55 -3.06 -10.86
CA THR A 42 -14.52 -4.39 -10.24
C THR A 42 -13.84 -5.42 -11.15
N GLY A 43 -14.09 -5.37 -12.45
CA GLY A 43 -13.47 -6.26 -13.42
C GLY A 43 -11.95 -6.09 -13.49
N LYS A 44 -11.46 -4.86 -13.48
CA LYS A 44 -10.01 -4.56 -13.49
C LYS A 44 -9.31 -5.05 -12.23
N VAL A 45 -9.93 -4.86 -11.05
CA VAL A 45 -9.40 -5.36 -9.77
C VAL A 45 -9.40 -6.88 -9.75
N GLN A 46 -10.47 -7.52 -10.18
CA GLN A 46 -10.58 -8.98 -10.22
C GLN A 46 -9.56 -9.61 -11.18
N THR A 47 -9.36 -9.04 -12.37
CA THR A 47 -8.35 -9.52 -13.32
C THR A 47 -6.95 -9.38 -12.73
N LYS A 48 -6.64 -8.24 -12.12
CA LYS A 48 -5.34 -7.99 -11.49
C LYS A 48 -5.07 -8.92 -10.31
N LEU A 49 -6.09 -9.18 -9.47
CA LEU A 49 -5.99 -10.15 -8.38
C LEU A 49 -5.83 -11.59 -8.88
N LEU A 50 -6.53 -11.97 -9.96
CA LEU A 50 -6.40 -13.30 -10.55
C LEU A 50 -5.03 -13.48 -11.23
N GLU A 51 -4.50 -12.47 -11.89
CA GLU A 51 -3.14 -12.51 -12.45
C GLU A 51 -2.10 -12.69 -11.35
N LEU A 52 -2.23 -11.97 -10.24
CA LEU A 52 -1.34 -12.09 -9.08
C LEU A 52 -1.51 -13.43 -8.36
N SER A 53 -2.74 -13.93 -8.22
CA SER A 53 -3.04 -15.18 -7.49
C SER A 53 -2.76 -16.46 -8.30
N ASN A 54 -2.98 -16.46 -9.60
CA ASN A 54 -2.81 -17.64 -10.43
C ASN A 54 -1.40 -17.82 -11.02
N SER A 55 -0.56 -16.80 -10.95
CA SER A 55 0.79 -16.80 -11.50
C SER A 55 1.88 -16.86 -10.45
N GLY A 56 1.55 -16.82 -9.17
CA GLY A 56 2.52 -16.80 -8.08
C GLY A 56 2.26 -17.85 -7.01
N PHE A 57 3.30 -18.23 -6.30
CA PHE A 57 3.24 -18.97 -5.05
C PHE A 57 4.13 -18.27 -4.03
N GLN A 58 3.72 -18.32 -2.77
CA GLN A 58 4.46 -17.75 -1.65
C GLN A 58 5.10 -18.88 -0.84
N ILE A 59 6.34 -18.69 -0.43
CA ILE A 59 7.07 -19.59 0.45
C ILE A 59 7.34 -18.82 1.74
N GLU A 60 6.75 -19.29 2.83
CA GLU A 60 6.94 -18.72 4.16
C GLU A 60 7.71 -19.70 5.04
N SER A 61 8.51 -19.16 5.97
CA SER A 61 9.10 -19.96 7.03
C SER A 61 8.05 -20.29 8.08
N LEU A 62 7.85 -21.57 8.35
CA LEU A 62 7.02 -22.05 9.47
C LEU A 62 7.79 -22.17 10.78
N LEU A 63 9.08 -21.84 10.77
CA LEU A 63 9.92 -21.89 11.96
C LEU A 63 9.69 -20.64 12.80
N GLN A 64 9.73 -20.76 14.12
CA GLN A 64 9.55 -19.63 15.05
C GLN A 64 10.63 -18.55 14.91
N ASP A 65 11.80 -18.89 14.40
CA ASP A 65 12.88 -17.95 14.09
C ASP A 65 12.72 -17.27 12.71
N GLY A 66 11.70 -17.68 11.94
CA GLY A 66 11.26 -17.01 10.71
C GLY A 66 12.28 -16.93 9.58
N ASN A 67 13.52 -17.37 9.81
CA ASN A 67 14.62 -17.15 8.88
C ASN A 67 14.72 -18.26 7.83
N ILE A 68 14.65 -17.87 6.57
CA ILE A 68 15.02 -18.74 5.45
C ILE A 68 16.38 -18.26 4.93
N GLU A 69 17.33 -19.19 4.78
CA GLU A 69 18.64 -18.82 4.21
C GLU A 69 18.46 -18.23 2.80
N GLN A 70 18.96 -17.02 2.60
CA GLN A 70 18.88 -16.30 1.32
C GLN A 70 19.39 -17.13 0.14
N LYS A 71 20.39 -17.99 0.37
CA LYS A 71 20.92 -18.90 -0.64
C LYS A 71 19.88 -19.92 -1.12
N LYS A 72 19.01 -20.40 -0.23
CA LYS A 72 17.94 -21.33 -0.60
C LYS A 72 16.83 -20.61 -1.36
N LEU A 73 16.49 -19.38 -0.95
CA LEU A 73 15.52 -18.54 -1.65
C LEU A 73 15.98 -18.18 -3.06
N SER A 74 17.26 -17.85 -3.25
CA SER A 74 17.77 -17.52 -4.57
C SER A 74 17.72 -18.69 -5.57
N GLN A 75 17.73 -19.94 -5.09
CA GLN A 75 17.57 -21.12 -5.94
C GLN A 75 16.13 -21.24 -6.47
N VAL A 76 15.14 -20.78 -5.71
CA VAL A 76 13.73 -20.79 -6.16
C VAL A 76 13.53 -19.87 -7.37
N GLY A 77 14.17 -18.70 -7.37
CA GLY A 77 14.12 -17.78 -8.52
C GLY A 77 14.79 -18.32 -9.79
N GLN A 78 15.56 -19.41 -9.68
CA GLN A 78 16.24 -20.06 -10.83
C GLN A 78 15.48 -21.27 -11.36
N VAL A 79 14.35 -21.62 -10.78
CA VAL A 79 13.51 -22.74 -11.25
C VAL A 79 12.89 -22.41 -12.60
N ASP A 80 12.96 -23.36 -13.53
CA ASP A 80 12.36 -23.18 -14.85
C ASP A 80 10.85 -22.90 -14.74
N GLY A 81 10.40 -21.85 -15.41
CA GLY A 81 9.02 -21.35 -15.33
C GLY A 81 8.81 -20.20 -14.34
N VAL A 82 9.75 -19.92 -13.42
CA VAL A 82 9.72 -18.73 -12.57
C VAL A 82 10.20 -17.52 -13.38
N LYS A 83 9.33 -16.56 -13.59
CA LYS A 83 9.65 -15.33 -14.34
C LYS A 83 10.34 -14.29 -13.45
N GLU A 84 9.88 -14.18 -12.22
CA GLU A 84 10.35 -13.19 -11.26
C GLU A 84 10.16 -13.72 -9.85
N ALA A 85 11.08 -13.40 -8.93
CA ALA A 85 11.00 -13.74 -7.53
C ALA A 85 11.08 -12.45 -6.70
N GLN A 86 10.09 -12.24 -5.84
CA GLN A 86 10.05 -11.18 -4.85
C GLN A 86 10.48 -11.77 -3.51
N TYR A 87 11.39 -11.11 -2.83
CA TYR A 87 11.80 -11.48 -1.48
C TYR A 87 11.30 -10.42 -0.52
N GLU A 88 10.66 -10.87 0.55
CA GLU A 88 10.06 -10.01 1.55
C GLU A 88 10.47 -10.47 2.94
N PHE A 89 10.64 -9.54 3.86
CA PHE A 89 10.89 -9.84 5.27
C PHE A 89 10.40 -8.71 6.16
N ASP A 90 9.92 -9.06 7.34
CA ASP A 90 9.48 -8.12 8.36
C ASP A 90 10.55 -7.97 9.43
N GLY A 91 10.71 -6.77 9.94
CA GLY A 91 11.63 -6.50 11.02
C GLY A 91 11.21 -5.29 11.86
N ILE A 92 11.87 -5.16 13.00
CA ILE A 92 11.74 -4.00 13.88
C ILE A 92 13.08 -3.30 13.93
N GLY A 93 13.06 -1.99 13.77
CA GLY A 93 14.21 -1.12 13.91
C GLY A 93 14.01 -0.09 15.01
N GLN A 94 15.08 0.32 15.64
CA GLN A 94 15.10 1.50 16.49
C GLN A 94 15.65 2.67 15.69
N LEU A 95 14.86 3.75 15.65
CA LEU A 95 15.28 5.03 15.06
C LEU A 95 16.30 5.71 15.96
N GLU A 96 17.33 6.32 15.39
CA GLU A 96 18.22 7.23 16.12
C GLU A 96 17.82 8.68 15.81
N ASP A 97 17.76 9.48 16.85
CA ASP A 97 17.43 10.93 16.77
C ASP A 97 16.05 11.21 16.11
N ALA A 98 15.11 10.27 16.20
CA ALA A 98 13.79 10.39 15.59
C ALA A 98 12.73 9.66 16.41
N LYS A 99 11.46 10.01 16.16
CA LYS A 99 10.31 9.45 16.89
C LYS A 99 9.45 8.61 15.96
N ALA A 100 8.99 7.48 16.46
CA ALA A 100 7.94 6.72 15.82
C ALA A 100 6.57 7.42 15.98
N VAL A 101 5.64 7.09 15.11
CA VAL A 101 4.26 7.60 15.19
C VAL A 101 3.46 6.71 16.13
N GLU A 102 2.81 7.33 17.13
CA GLU A 102 1.88 6.61 18.01
C GLU A 102 0.59 6.29 17.26
N ARG A 103 0.18 5.03 17.28
CA ARG A 103 -1.07 4.53 16.67
C ARG A 103 -1.78 3.57 17.60
N GLU A 104 -3.06 3.33 17.33
CA GLU A 104 -3.78 2.21 17.93
C GLU A 104 -3.26 0.90 17.33
N GLN A 105 -2.34 0.25 18.03
CA GLN A 105 -1.69 -1.00 17.64
C GLN A 105 -1.46 -1.88 18.86
N ALA A 106 -1.16 -3.18 18.67
CA ALA A 106 -1.02 -4.13 19.77
C ALA A 106 0.14 -3.80 20.71
N VAL A 107 1.24 -3.25 20.18
CA VAL A 107 2.38 -2.78 20.95
C VAL A 107 2.24 -1.28 21.18
N GLN A 108 2.16 -0.87 22.45
CA GLN A 108 2.12 0.54 22.84
C GLN A 108 3.54 1.10 22.93
N LEU A 109 3.80 2.22 22.27
CA LEU A 109 5.12 2.82 22.17
C LEU A 109 5.44 3.84 23.30
N ASP A 110 4.50 4.12 24.19
CA ASP A 110 4.62 5.09 25.26
C ASP A 110 5.44 4.62 26.46
N GLN A 111 5.92 3.36 26.47
CA GLN A 111 6.63 2.76 27.58
C GLN A 111 8.15 2.69 27.34
N GLY A 112 8.89 3.60 27.97
CA GLY A 112 10.35 3.59 27.93
C GLY A 112 10.94 4.00 26.58
N ASN A 113 11.93 3.23 26.08
CA ASN A 113 12.60 3.51 24.79
C ASN A 113 11.81 3.00 23.56
N MET A 114 10.56 2.60 23.74
CA MET A 114 9.76 2.02 22.66
C MET A 114 9.24 3.08 21.65
N GLY A 115 9.21 4.36 22.05
CA GLY A 115 8.81 5.45 21.15
C GLY A 115 9.74 5.72 19.97
N GLU A 116 10.87 4.99 19.90
CA GLU A 116 11.81 5.03 18.78
C GLU A 116 11.71 3.79 17.89
N LEU A 117 10.85 2.82 18.25
CA LEU A 117 10.70 1.57 17.49
C LEU A 117 9.78 1.77 16.29
N VAL A 118 10.21 1.25 15.15
CA VAL A 118 9.42 1.20 13.92
C VAL A 118 9.48 -0.20 13.32
N ALA A 119 8.36 -0.68 12.79
CA ALA A 119 8.39 -1.85 11.94
C ALA A 119 8.82 -1.45 10.53
N TYR A 120 9.58 -2.31 9.90
CA TYR A 120 9.95 -2.17 8.50
C TYR A 120 9.66 -3.44 7.72
N HIS A 121 9.29 -3.25 6.46
CA HIS A 121 9.02 -4.32 5.51
C HIS A 121 10.05 -4.26 4.39
N GLY A 122 10.98 -5.21 4.40
CA GLY A 122 12.01 -5.29 3.36
C GLY A 122 11.47 -6.00 2.13
N VAL A 123 11.58 -5.37 0.98
CA VAL A 123 11.09 -5.87 -0.30
C VAL A 123 12.13 -5.75 -1.40
N THR A 124 12.08 -6.63 -2.38
CA THR A 124 12.94 -6.53 -3.57
C THR A 124 12.50 -5.37 -4.48
N SER A 125 11.19 -5.18 -4.62
CA SER A 125 10.60 -4.08 -5.39
C SER A 125 9.29 -3.66 -4.74
N SER A 126 9.10 -2.38 -4.46
CA SER A 126 7.89 -1.90 -3.81
C SER A 126 6.67 -1.91 -4.73
N ASP A 127 6.85 -1.82 -6.06
CA ASP A 127 5.73 -1.85 -7.01
C ASP A 127 5.04 -3.22 -7.06
N GLN A 128 5.77 -4.28 -6.68
CA GLN A 128 5.28 -5.66 -6.69
C GLN A 128 4.74 -6.10 -5.33
N GLU A 129 5.03 -5.34 -4.28
CA GLU A 129 4.49 -5.58 -2.95
C GLU A 129 2.96 -5.46 -2.99
N LEU A 130 2.25 -6.37 -2.31
CA LEU A 130 0.80 -6.56 -2.46
C LEU A 130 -0.02 -5.29 -2.15
N ASN A 131 0.35 -4.51 -1.13
CA ASN A 131 -0.39 -3.31 -0.74
C ASN A 131 -0.20 -2.18 -1.76
N PHE A 132 0.99 -2.04 -2.34
CA PHE A 132 1.23 -1.10 -3.44
C PHE A 132 0.57 -1.59 -4.74
N ALA A 133 0.71 -2.88 -5.07
CA ALA A 133 0.11 -3.45 -6.28
C ALA A 133 -1.42 -3.39 -6.27
N SER A 134 -2.06 -3.56 -5.10
CA SER A 134 -3.51 -3.44 -4.94
C SER A 134 -4.00 -1.99 -4.87
N GLY A 135 -3.12 -1.02 -4.63
CA GLY A 135 -3.46 0.37 -4.43
C GLY A 135 -3.94 0.70 -3.01
N ALA A 136 -3.74 -0.19 -2.04
CA ALA A 136 -3.95 0.10 -0.61
C ALA A 136 -2.93 1.12 -0.10
N LEU A 137 -1.70 1.02 -0.58
CA LEU A 137 -0.64 2.01 -0.41
C LEU A 137 -0.35 2.70 -1.74
N ASN A 138 -0.05 4.00 -1.69
CA ASN A 138 0.21 4.80 -2.87
C ASN A 138 1.45 5.65 -2.67
N LEU A 139 2.34 5.66 -3.65
CA LEU A 139 3.49 6.56 -3.66
C LEU A 139 3.00 8.00 -3.86
N LYS A 140 3.35 8.89 -2.94
CA LYS A 140 2.96 10.30 -2.94
C LYS A 140 4.06 11.20 -3.52
N GLU A 141 5.31 10.92 -3.14
CA GLU A 141 6.48 11.69 -3.57
C GLU A 141 7.65 10.75 -3.83
N GLY A 142 8.56 11.15 -4.71
CA GLY A 142 9.76 10.39 -5.03
C GLY A 142 9.50 9.24 -6.00
N ARG A 143 10.15 8.09 -5.76
CA ARG A 143 10.06 6.91 -6.62
C ARG A 143 9.95 5.62 -5.82
N ALA A 144 9.45 4.58 -6.46
CA ALA A 144 9.43 3.22 -5.93
C ALA A 144 10.85 2.65 -5.72
N LEU A 145 10.95 1.66 -4.84
CA LEU A 145 12.13 0.82 -4.69
C LEU A 145 12.24 -0.17 -5.82
N THR A 146 13.45 -0.41 -6.25
CA THR A 146 13.81 -1.40 -7.28
C THR A 146 14.83 -2.38 -6.74
N LYS A 147 14.98 -3.52 -7.41
CA LYS A 147 15.96 -4.56 -7.04
C LYS A 147 17.43 -4.08 -6.98
N ASP A 148 17.73 -2.97 -7.65
CA ASP A 148 19.08 -2.41 -7.69
C ASP A 148 19.34 -1.43 -6.55
N ASP A 149 18.34 -1.12 -5.73
CA ASP A 149 18.46 -0.23 -4.59
C ASP A 149 19.11 -0.95 -3.39
N SER A 150 20.03 -0.27 -2.75
CA SER A 150 20.65 -0.70 -1.50
C SER A 150 20.73 0.47 -0.54
N GLY A 151 20.33 0.27 0.72
CA GLY A 151 20.29 1.35 1.71
C GLY A 151 19.32 2.46 1.36
N LYS A 152 18.22 2.11 0.69
CA LYS A 152 17.13 3.01 0.34
C LYS A 152 15.86 2.57 1.03
N VAL A 153 14.95 3.53 1.30
CA VAL A 153 13.70 3.28 2.01
C VAL A 153 12.57 4.15 1.46
N LEU A 154 11.35 3.61 1.51
CA LEU A 154 10.12 4.39 1.45
C LEU A 154 9.64 4.64 2.88
N VAL A 155 9.07 5.81 3.13
CA VAL A 155 8.59 6.20 4.46
C VAL A 155 7.13 6.60 4.37
N HIS A 156 6.33 6.15 5.35
CA HIS A 156 4.94 6.59 5.45
C HIS A 156 4.86 8.09 5.75
N GLU A 157 3.88 8.78 5.15
CA GLU A 157 3.76 10.24 5.23
C GLU A 157 3.62 10.77 6.67
N GLU A 158 3.02 10.01 7.57
CA GLU A 158 2.88 10.41 8.98
C GLU A 158 4.22 10.40 9.71
N LEU A 159 5.05 9.36 9.50
CA LEU A 159 6.38 9.26 10.08
C LEU A 159 7.31 10.33 9.49
N ALA A 160 7.22 10.57 8.18
CA ALA A 160 7.97 11.63 7.51
C ALA A 160 7.60 13.02 8.06
N LYS A 161 6.30 13.27 8.29
CA LYS A 161 5.80 14.53 8.85
C LYS A 161 6.23 14.73 10.30
N GLU A 162 6.14 13.69 11.15
CA GLU A 162 6.53 13.75 12.57
C GLU A 162 8.00 14.18 12.73
N ASN A 163 8.86 13.68 11.83
CA ASN A 163 10.29 13.94 11.88
C ASN A 163 10.78 15.01 10.89
N ASN A 164 9.88 15.69 10.17
CA ASN A 164 10.21 16.66 9.12
C ASN A 164 11.14 16.14 8.03
N TRP A 165 10.96 14.87 7.65
CA TRP A 165 11.74 14.22 6.61
C TRP A 165 11.17 14.47 5.21
N THR A 166 12.04 14.53 4.24
CA THR A 166 11.74 14.68 2.81
C THR A 166 12.51 13.64 2.01
N VAL A 167 12.16 13.46 0.75
CA VAL A 167 12.94 12.63 -0.18
C VAL A 167 14.39 13.15 -0.21
N GLY A 168 15.34 12.23 -0.06
CA GLY A 168 16.77 12.52 0.08
C GLY A 168 17.27 12.63 1.53
N SER A 169 16.38 12.70 2.53
CA SER A 169 16.77 12.64 3.94
C SER A 169 17.41 11.29 4.26
N LYS A 170 18.34 11.29 5.21
CA LYS A 170 19.00 10.08 5.70
C LYS A 170 18.55 9.79 7.11
N ILE A 171 18.15 8.55 7.36
CA ILE A 171 17.74 8.05 8.67
C ILE A 171 18.69 6.94 9.12
N LYS A 172 18.87 6.85 10.41
CA LYS A 172 19.71 5.85 11.05
C LYS A 172 18.82 4.85 11.78
N LEU A 173 19.03 3.59 11.50
CA LEU A 173 18.28 2.47 12.06
C LEU A 173 19.25 1.50 12.73
N LYS A 174 18.88 1.02 13.91
CA LYS A 174 19.47 -0.17 14.53
C LYS A 174 18.47 -1.30 14.47
N ASN A 175 18.88 -2.47 14.05
CA ASN A 175 18.03 -3.65 14.05
C ASN A 175 17.68 -4.04 15.49
N PHE A 176 16.40 -4.21 15.78
CA PHE A 176 15.91 -4.60 17.09
C PHE A 176 15.59 -6.10 17.08
N GLN A 177 16.39 -6.89 17.77
CA GLN A 177 16.18 -8.34 17.87
C GLN A 177 16.04 -8.77 19.33
N ASN A 178 15.11 -9.67 19.62
CA ASN A 178 14.92 -10.33 20.92
C ASN A 178 14.66 -9.40 22.12
N GLY A 179 14.03 -8.24 21.91
CA GLY A 179 13.70 -7.32 23.01
C GLY A 179 14.91 -6.50 23.50
N ASP A 180 16.03 -6.56 22.80
CA ASP A 180 17.23 -5.84 23.18
C ASP A 180 17.84 -5.09 21.98
N ALA A 181 17.87 -3.76 22.06
CA ALA A 181 18.57 -2.90 21.10
C ALA A 181 20.09 -2.92 21.30
N THR A 182 20.57 -3.79 22.22
CA THR A 182 21.93 -3.69 22.72
C THR A 182 22.96 -4.43 21.90
N ALA A 183 24.11 -3.84 21.96
CA ALA A 183 25.50 -4.31 21.88
C ALA A 183 26.02 -4.87 20.55
N ASN A 184 25.21 -5.45 19.64
CA ASN A 184 25.74 -6.00 18.39
C ASN A 184 24.93 -5.64 17.11
N SER A 185 23.86 -4.88 17.22
CA SER A 185 23.13 -4.42 16.03
C SER A 185 23.90 -3.29 15.36
N LYS A 186 24.39 -3.58 14.18
CA LYS A 186 25.10 -2.61 13.35
C LYS A 186 24.11 -1.49 12.96
N GLU A 187 24.49 -0.25 13.27
CA GLU A 187 23.75 0.92 12.76
C GLU A 187 23.82 0.94 11.23
N VAL A 188 22.68 1.09 10.60
CA VAL A 188 22.54 1.22 9.15
C VAL A 188 21.96 2.59 8.84
N THR A 189 22.62 3.32 7.95
CA THR A 189 22.08 4.57 7.43
C THR A 189 21.38 4.28 6.11
N VAL A 190 20.11 4.66 6.00
CA VAL A 190 19.31 4.52 4.79
C VAL A 190 18.84 5.90 4.30
N GLU A 191 18.62 6.02 3.00
CA GLU A 191 18.16 7.26 2.37
C GLU A 191 16.72 7.10 1.91
N ILE A 192 15.89 8.10 2.22
CA ILE A 192 14.49 8.16 1.80
C ILE A 192 14.45 8.46 0.30
N VAL A 193 13.90 7.54 -0.50
CA VAL A 193 13.73 7.73 -1.95
C VAL A 193 12.29 8.00 -2.35
N GLY A 194 11.34 7.78 -1.44
CA GLY A 194 9.95 8.11 -1.66
C GLY A 194 9.16 8.16 -0.36
N ILE A 195 8.04 8.85 -0.42
CA ILE A 195 7.06 8.97 0.65
C ILE A 195 5.76 8.40 0.14
N PHE A 196 5.17 7.50 0.92
CA PHE A 196 3.92 6.85 0.57
C PHE A 196 2.81 7.17 1.58
N ASN A 197 1.57 6.95 1.17
CA ASN A 197 0.41 7.06 2.02
C ASN A 197 -0.52 5.85 1.83
N GLY A 198 -1.50 5.76 2.70
CA GLY A 198 -2.50 4.69 2.68
C GLY A 198 -2.76 4.18 4.08
N LYS A 199 -3.63 3.18 4.17
CA LYS A 199 -3.93 2.57 5.46
C LYS A 199 -2.93 1.45 5.73
N LEU A 200 -2.09 1.67 6.72
CA LEU A 200 -1.15 0.65 7.19
C LEU A 200 -1.91 -0.50 7.88
N SER A 201 -1.46 -1.72 7.64
CA SER A 201 -1.88 -2.90 8.37
C SER A 201 -0.88 -3.20 9.48
N GLU A 202 -1.38 -3.72 10.59
CA GLU A 202 -0.54 -4.21 11.67
C GLU A 202 0.14 -5.51 11.25
N GLN A 203 1.44 -5.60 11.47
CA GLN A 203 2.24 -6.79 11.20
C GLN A 203 2.16 -7.81 12.37
N SER A 204 2.71 -8.99 12.16
CA SER A 204 2.88 -10.02 13.19
C SER A 204 3.72 -9.54 14.38
N THR A 205 4.50 -8.48 14.21
CA THR A 205 5.27 -7.80 15.25
C THR A 205 4.41 -7.02 16.24
N GLY A 206 3.12 -6.78 15.94
CA GLY A 206 2.23 -5.91 16.71
C GLY A 206 2.45 -4.42 16.45
N LEU A 207 3.26 -4.07 15.46
CA LEU A 207 3.51 -2.71 14.98
C LEU A 207 3.01 -2.55 13.54
N THR A 208 2.70 -1.32 13.16
CA THR A 208 2.42 -0.98 11.76
C THR A 208 3.72 -0.68 11.01
N SER A 209 3.81 -1.10 9.76
CA SER A 209 5.02 -0.90 8.95
C SER A 209 5.08 0.52 8.40
N ASP A 210 5.94 1.34 8.96
CA ASP A 210 6.16 2.73 8.55
C ASP A 210 7.29 2.90 7.52
N LEU A 211 8.11 1.84 7.34
CA LEU A 211 9.26 1.81 6.45
C LEU A 211 9.21 0.62 5.52
#